data_eee58789a05875cc4231911c58a756ea
#
_entry.id   eee58789a05875cc4231911c58a756ea
#
_cell.length_a   1.000
_cell.length_b   1.000
_cell.length_c   1.000
_cell.angle_alpha   90.00
_cell.angle_beta   90.00
_cell.angle_gamma   90.00
#
_symmetry.space_group_name_H-M   'P 1'
#
loop_
_entity.id
_entity.type
_entity.pdbx_description
1 polymer ?
#
loop_
_entity_poly.entity_id
_entity_poly.type
_entity_poly.pdbx_seq_one_letter_code
_entity_poly.pdbx_strand_id
1 'polypeptide(L)'
;MVNNLLASYLVHLNNEEATLLPLTWKYLTDDQIRAIRAKIQMATPLERYREWMKWMVSSLNVNELIGLFSGMKMAAPPQVLENMKLLAEKNLDQVTWNKIKERANL
;
A
#
# COMPACT_ATOMS: atom_id res chain seq x y z
N MET A 1 -26.07 9.57 -12.80
CA MET A 1 -25.15 8.45 -13.06
C MET A 1 -23.99 8.41 -12.07
N VAL A 2 -23.20 9.48 -11.98
CA VAL A 2 -22.05 9.54 -11.03
C VAL A 2 -22.49 9.40 -9.58
N ASN A 3 -23.59 10.04 -9.19
CA ASN A 3 -24.12 9.96 -7.83
C ASN A 3 -24.55 8.54 -7.43
N ASN A 4 -25.14 7.79 -8.37
CA ASN A 4 -25.54 6.40 -8.12
C ASN A 4 -24.33 5.49 -7.96
N LEU A 5 -23.30 5.71 -8.77
CA LEU A 5 -22.03 4.96 -8.67
C LEU A 5 -21.35 5.24 -7.33
N LEU A 6 -21.29 6.50 -6.92
CA LEU A 6 -20.71 6.89 -5.63
C LEU A 6 -21.49 6.28 -4.47
N ALA A 7 -22.81 6.35 -4.49
CA ALA A 7 -23.65 5.78 -3.47
C ALA A 7 -23.47 4.25 -3.35
N SER A 8 -23.42 3.54 -4.47
CA SER A 8 -23.17 2.09 -4.51
C SER A 8 -21.79 1.76 -3.96
N TYR A 9 -20.78 2.54 -4.31
CA TYR A 9 -19.40 2.36 -3.83
C TYR A 9 -19.30 2.56 -2.32
N LEU A 10 -19.94 3.60 -1.78
CA LEU A 10 -19.96 3.86 -0.33
C LEU A 10 -20.67 2.76 0.44
N VAL A 11 -21.78 2.23 -0.08
CA VAL A 11 -22.48 1.07 0.52
C VAL A 11 -21.56 -0.14 0.52
N HIS A 12 -20.85 -0.40 -0.58
CA HIS A 12 -19.88 -1.49 -0.70
C HIS A 12 -18.78 -1.37 0.35
N LEU A 13 -18.17 -0.20 0.50
CA LEU A 13 -17.14 0.05 1.50
C LEU A 13 -17.67 -0.14 2.93
N ASN A 14 -18.88 0.35 3.21
CA ASN A 14 -19.50 0.17 4.51
C ASN A 14 -19.74 -1.33 4.82
N ASN A 15 -20.18 -2.11 3.84
CA ASN A 15 -20.37 -3.54 4.01
C ASN A 15 -19.03 -4.26 4.29
N GLU A 16 -17.94 -3.86 3.63
CA GLU A 16 -16.61 -4.40 3.93
C GLU A 16 -16.20 -4.11 5.37
N GLU A 17 -16.34 -2.87 5.82
CA GLU A 17 -15.93 -2.47 7.16
C GLU A 17 -16.83 -3.03 8.25
N ALA A 18 -18.15 -3.02 8.06
CA ALA A 18 -19.12 -3.42 9.07
C ALA A 18 -19.30 -4.93 9.18
N THR A 19 -19.10 -5.67 8.11
CA THR A 19 -19.40 -7.11 8.03
C THR A 19 -18.20 -7.96 7.68
N LEU A 20 -17.53 -7.67 6.58
CA LEU A 20 -16.46 -8.54 6.06
C LEU A 20 -15.20 -8.48 6.91
N LEU A 21 -14.74 -7.28 7.30
CA LEU A 21 -13.55 -7.16 8.13
C LEU A 21 -13.70 -7.80 9.50
N PRO A 22 -14.80 -7.56 10.26
CA PRO A 22 -15.00 -8.24 11.53
C PRO A 22 -15.07 -9.76 11.40
N LEU A 23 -15.71 -10.29 10.35
CA LEU A 23 -15.73 -11.72 10.06
C LEU A 23 -14.35 -12.26 9.74
N THR A 24 -13.58 -11.53 8.96
CA THR A 24 -12.20 -11.90 8.62
C THR A 24 -11.35 -12.00 9.88
N TRP A 25 -11.44 -11.03 10.77
CA TRP A 25 -10.69 -11.03 12.03
C TRP A 25 -11.15 -12.13 12.99
N LYS A 26 -12.42 -12.51 12.92
CA LYS A 26 -12.97 -13.58 13.77
C LYS A 26 -12.49 -14.97 13.34
N TYR A 27 -12.37 -15.23 12.04
CA TYR A 27 -12.09 -16.56 11.50
C TYR A 27 -10.66 -16.77 11.02
N LEU A 28 -9.90 -15.68 10.81
CA LEU A 28 -8.52 -15.75 10.34
C LEU A 28 -7.58 -15.12 11.36
N THR A 29 -6.43 -15.74 11.55
CA THR A 29 -5.34 -15.15 12.32
C THR A 29 -4.63 -14.07 11.51
N ASP A 30 -3.89 -13.18 12.17
CA ASP A 30 -3.08 -12.16 11.50
C ASP A 30 -2.07 -12.79 10.53
N ASP A 31 -1.48 -13.91 10.89
CA ASP A 31 -0.54 -14.64 10.03
C ASP A 31 -1.22 -15.17 8.77
N GLN A 32 -2.45 -15.68 8.90
CA GLN A 32 -3.22 -16.15 7.75
C GLN A 32 -3.59 -14.98 6.81
N ILE A 33 -3.96 -13.83 7.36
CA ILE A 33 -4.25 -12.63 6.58
C ILE A 33 -3.01 -12.15 5.83
N ARG A 34 -1.85 -12.13 6.49
CA ARG A 34 -0.57 -11.76 5.86
C ARG A 34 -0.20 -12.74 4.75
N ALA A 35 -0.44 -14.04 4.95
CA ALA A 35 -0.17 -15.05 3.93
C ALA A 35 -1.04 -14.86 2.69
N ILE A 36 -2.31 -14.53 2.85
CA ILE A 36 -3.23 -14.21 1.75
C ILE A 36 -2.73 -12.98 1.00
N ARG A 37 -2.35 -11.93 1.72
CA ARG A 37 -1.80 -10.70 1.12
C ARG A 37 -0.55 -11.00 0.29
N ALA A 38 0.36 -11.81 0.83
CA ALA A 38 1.57 -12.19 0.12
C ALA A 38 1.26 -12.95 -1.18
N LYS A 39 0.29 -13.86 -1.16
CA LYS A 39 -0.14 -14.57 -2.37
C LYS A 39 -0.71 -13.63 -3.43
N ILE A 40 -1.51 -12.65 -3.03
CA ILE A 40 -2.06 -11.66 -3.95
C ILE A 40 -0.94 -10.83 -4.57
N GLN A 41 0.03 -10.40 -3.78
CA GLN A 41 1.18 -9.64 -4.27
C GLN A 41 2.02 -10.46 -5.26
N MET A 42 2.26 -11.73 -4.98
CA MET A 42 3.02 -12.61 -5.87
C MET A 42 2.29 -12.91 -7.17
N ALA A 43 0.96 -12.98 -7.13
CA ALA A 43 0.14 -13.22 -8.32
C ALA A 43 -0.03 -11.97 -9.20
N THR A 44 0.25 -10.78 -8.68
CA THR A 44 0.12 -9.54 -9.42
C THR A 44 1.30 -9.38 -10.39
N PRO A 45 1.05 -9.12 -11.69
CA PRO A 45 2.13 -8.87 -12.65
C PRO A 45 3.00 -7.70 -12.22
N LEU A 46 4.31 -7.82 -12.43
CA LEU A 46 5.29 -6.81 -12.00
C LEU A 46 4.98 -5.42 -12.57
N GLU A 47 4.57 -5.34 -13.82
CA GLU A 47 4.23 -4.06 -14.47
C GLU A 47 3.06 -3.38 -13.78
N ARG A 48 2.02 -4.13 -13.44
CA ARG A 48 0.85 -3.62 -12.73
C ARG A 48 1.22 -3.19 -11.31
N TYR A 49 2.06 -3.95 -10.64
CA TYR A 49 2.56 -3.62 -9.30
C TYR A 49 3.33 -2.30 -9.30
N ARG A 50 4.21 -2.09 -10.30
CA ARG A 50 4.95 -0.84 -10.48
C ARG A 50 4.02 0.35 -10.70
N GLU A 51 2.99 0.18 -11.52
CA GLU A 51 2.01 1.23 -11.78
C GLU A 51 1.24 1.59 -10.51
N TRP A 52 0.80 0.61 -9.75
CA TRP A 52 0.14 0.84 -8.46
C TRP A 52 1.05 1.59 -7.48
N MET A 53 2.31 1.18 -7.39
CA MET A 53 3.28 1.83 -6.50
C MET A 53 3.53 3.29 -6.89
N LYS A 54 3.56 3.58 -8.19
CA LYS A 54 3.65 4.94 -8.69
C LYS A 54 2.48 5.80 -8.20
N TRP A 55 1.27 5.29 -8.31
CA TRP A 55 0.08 5.99 -7.81
C TRP A 55 0.07 6.11 -6.29
N MET A 56 0.47 5.09 -5.57
CA MET A 56 0.57 5.12 -4.11
C MET A 56 1.56 6.17 -3.63
N VAL A 57 2.75 6.20 -4.21
CA VAL A 57 3.77 7.20 -3.86
C VAL A 57 3.25 8.61 -4.06
N SER A 58 2.50 8.85 -5.13
CA SER A 58 1.95 10.17 -5.44
C SER A 58 0.74 10.55 -4.60
N SER A 59 0.02 9.58 -4.03
CA SER A 59 -1.25 9.78 -3.34
C SER A 59 -1.13 9.80 -1.82
N LEU A 60 -0.15 9.09 -1.24
CA LEU A 60 0.03 8.98 0.19
C LEU A 60 0.70 10.23 0.78
N ASN A 61 0.33 10.57 2.00
CA ASN A 61 1.01 11.64 2.72
C ASN A 61 2.38 11.18 3.23
N VAL A 62 3.16 12.13 3.77
CA VAL A 62 4.54 11.85 4.24
C VAL A 62 4.56 10.77 5.31
N ASN A 63 3.66 10.81 6.28
CA ASN A 63 3.62 9.84 7.37
C ASN A 63 3.28 8.44 6.87
N GLU A 64 2.34 8.33 5.93
CA GLU A 64 1.97 7.06 5.30
C GLU A 64 3.12 6.49 4.48
N LEU A 65 3.85 7.33 3.75
CA LEU A 65 5.03 6.92 2.99
C LEU A 65 6.16 6.43 3.91
N ILE A 66 6.38 7.09 5.04
CA ILE A 66 7.35 6.63 6.04
C ILE A 66 6.98 5.24 6.54
N GLY A 67 5.71 5.03 6.87
CA GLY A 67 5.21 3.72 7.29
C GLY A 67 5.38 2.65 6.21
N LEU A 68 5.08 3.00 4.95
CA LEU A 68 5.22 2.09 3.81
C LEU A 68 6.68 1.66 3.63
N PHE A 69 7.61 2.61 3.57
CA PHE A 69 9.03 2.32 3.39
C PHE A 69 9.64 1.59 4.60
N SER A 70 9.23 1.92 5.80
CA SER A 70 9.67 1.21 7.00
C SER A 70 9.22 -0.26 6.98
N GLY A 71 7.98 -0.52 6.59
CA GLY A 71 7.46 -1.87 6.43
C GLY A 71 8.17 -2.63 5.31
N MET A 72 8.45 -1.99 4.19
CA MET A 72 9.19 -2.60 3.08
C MET A 72 10.63 -2.93 3.46
N LYS A 73 11.27 -2.07 4.22
CA LYS A 73 12.64 -2.31 4.71
C LYS A 73 12.73 -3.58 5.54
N MET A 74 11.69 -3.88 6.31
CA MET A 74 11.64 -5.08 7.16
C MET A 74 11.23 -6.35 6.41
N ALA A 75 10.35 -6.24 5.42
CA ALA A 75 9.68 -7.40 4.84
C ALA A 75 9.97 -7.63 3.36
N ALA A 76 10.34 -6.60 2.61
CA ALA A 76 10.55 -6.71 1.16
C ALA A 76 11.99 -7.11 0.81
N PRO A 77 12.20 -7.80 -0.33
CA PRO A 77 13.55 -8.03 -0.85
C PRO A 77 14.29 -6.72 -1.12
N PRO A 78 15.63 -6.68 -0.97
CA PRO A 78 16.40 -5.45 -1.19
C PRO A 78 16.19 -4.82 -2.56
N GLN A 79 16.04 -5.63 -3.60
CA GLN A 79 15.83 -5.15 -4.96
C GLN A 79 14.49 -4.41 -5.11
N VAL A 80 13.44 -4.91 -4.46
CA VAL A 80 12.13 -4.26 -4.46
C VAL A 80 12.22 -2.90 -3.76
N LEU A 81 12.91 -2.84 -2.63
CA LEU A 81 13.12 -1.60 -1.89
C LEU A 81 13.89 -0.56 -2.73
N GLU A 82 14.95 -0.97 -3.40
CA GLU A 82 15.72 -0.09 -4.27
C GLU A 82 14.88 0.45 -5.43
N ASN A 83 14.08 -0.39 -6.06
CA ASN A 83 13.17 0.03 -7.12
C ASN A 83 12.15 1.06 -6.62
N MET A 84 11.63 0.87 -5.41
CA MET A 84 10.70 1.81 -4.78
C MET A 84 11.36 3.13 -4.42
N LYS A 85 12.61 3.10 -3.94
CA LYS A 85 13.38 4.32 -3.68
C LYS A 85 13.55 5.15 -4.95
N LEU A 86 13.93 4.52 -6.05
CA LEU A 86 14.08 5.19 -7.33
C LEU A 86 12.77 5.79 -7.81
N LEU A 87 11.68 5.06 -7.66
CA LEU A 87 10.34 5.52 -8.02
C LEU A 87 9.93 6.74 -7.20
N ALA A 88 10.17 6.71 -5.89
CA ALA A 88 9.86 7.80 -4.98
C ALA A 88 10.71 9.04 -5.28
N GLU A 89 12.00 8.87 -5.51
CA GLU A 89 12.91 9.97 -5.87
C GLU A 89 12.45 10.67 -7.15
N LYS A 90 11.95 9.91 -8.13
CA LYS A 90 11.48 10.45 -9.40
C LYS A 90 10.13 11.18 -9.26
N ASN A 91 9.24 10.74 -8.38
CA ASN A 91 7.87 11.25 -8.29
C ASN A 91 7.62 12.21 -7.12
N LEU A 92 8.54 12.32 -6.17
CA LEU A 92 8.43 13.22 -5.02
C LEU A 92 9.41 14.39 -5.16
N ASP A 93 9.08 15.51 -4.53
CA ASP A 93 10.02 16.61 -4.42
C ASP A 93 11.18 16.25 -3.48
N GLN A 94 12.31 16.90 -3.67
CA GLN A 94 13.54 16.56 -2.95
C GLN A 94 13.40 16.75 -1.42
N VAL A 95 12.68 17.76 -0.99
CA VAL A 95 12.48 18.05 0.44
C VAL A 95 11.66 16.92 1.09
N THR A 96 10.56 16.52 0.47
CA THR A 96 9.72 15.44 0.97
C THR A 96 10.46 14.12 0.99
N TRP A 97 11.19 13.82 -0.07
CA TRP A 97 11.96 12.57 -0.18
C TRP A 97 13.06 12.49 0.88
N ASN A 98 13.76 13.61 1.14
CA ASN A 98 14.76 13.67 2.19
C ASN A 98 14.18 13.41 3.59
N LYS A 99 13.00 13.96 3.88
CA LYS A 99 12.30 13.68 5.15
C LYS A 99 11.97 12.20 5.30
N ILE A 100 11.49 11.57 4.25
CA ILE A 100 11.14 10.14 4.25
C ILE A 100 12.39 9.30 4.48
N LYS A 101 13.47 9.58 3.77
CA LYS A 101 14.75 8.87 3.93
C LYS A 101 15.28 8.96 5.36
N GLU A 102 15.24 10.15 5.94
CA GLU A 102 15.71 10.37 7.29
C GLU A 102 14.90 9.61 8.33
N ARG A 103 13.56 9.75 8.28
CA ARG A 103 12.67 9.13 9.26
C ARG A 103 12.52 7.62 9.11
N ALA A 104 12.63 7.10 7.91
CA ALA A 104 12.59 5.66 7.65
C ALA A 104 13.96 4.99 7.67
N ASN A 105 15.02 5.73 7.88
CA ASN A 105 16.42 5.25 7.89
C ASN A 105 16.78 4.55 6.57
N LEU A 106 16.47 5.19 5.47
CA LEU A 106 16.76 4.65 4.14
C LEU A 106 18.16 5.04 3.62
#